data_f47d2ca42a9b4548f944b5029abccae7
#
_entry.id   f47d2ca42a9b4548f944b5029abccae7
#
_cell.length_a   1.000
_cell.length_b   1.000
_cell.length_c   1.000
_cell.angle_alpha   90.00
_cell.angle_beta   90.00
_cell.angle_gamma   90.00
#
_symmetry.space_group_name_H-M   'P 1'
#
loop_
_entity.id
_entity.type
_entity.pdbx_description
1 polymer ?
#
loop_
_entity_poly.entity_id
_entity_poly.type
_entity_poly.pdbx_seq_one_letter_code
_entity_poly.pdbx_strand_id
1 'polypeptide(L)'
;MTVVVRAVAPDDLPVLFEHQRDPAATAMAGFPARDRAAFTAHWERILADPGVLARAVVADGRPAGNVVSFEHGGRREVGYWIGREFWGAGVATAALAAFLDLETARPLYAGVARWNAGSLRVLEKCGFAVCAEEGDEVTLRLG
;
A
#
# COMPACT_ATOMS: atom_id res chain seq x y z
N MET A 1 18.58 0.05 -7.91
CA MET A 1 17.45 -0.92 -7.88
C MET A 1 16.34 -0.41 -8.75
N THR A 2 15.83 -1.25 -9.64
CA THR A 2 14.71 -0.89 -10.53
C THR A 2 13.40 -1.29 -9.87
N VAL A 3 12.52 -0.31 -9.67
CA VAL A 3 11.20 -0.52 -9.10
C VAL A 3 10.15 -0.12 -10.13
N VAL A 4 9.24 -1.03 -10.43
CA VAL A 4 8.11 -0.79 -11.34
C VAL A 4 6.81 -1.24 -10.70
N VAL A 5 5.70 -0.68 -11.16
CA VAL A 5 4.36 -1.14 -10.78
C VAL A 5 3.67 -1.68 -12.04
N ARG A 6 2.94 -2.77 -11.88
CA ARG A 6 2.22 -3.43 -12.97
C ARG A 6 0.91 -4.03 -12.48
N ALA A 7 0.06 -4.47 -13.40
CA ALA A 7 -1.16 -5.17 -13.02
C ALA A 7 -0.85 -6.39 -12.15
N VAL A 8 -1.69 -6.65 -11.16
CA VAL A 8 -1.55 -7.83 -10.30
C VAL A 8 -1.91 -9.07 -11.10
N ALA A 9 -1.02 -10.08 -11.08
CA ALA A 9 -1.24 -11.38 -11.69
C ALA A 9 -1.63 -12.41 -10.62
N PRO A 10 -2.34 -13.50 -10.98
CA PRO A 10 -2.68 -14.53 -10.01
C PRO A 10 -1.48 -15.10 -9.26
N ASP A 11 -0.33 -15.22 -9.93
CA ASP A 11 0.89 -15.74 -9.31
C ASP A 11 1.50 -14.79 -8.26
N ASP A 12 1.09 -13.53 -8.22
CA ASP A 12 1.54 -12.59 -7.21
C ASP A 12 0.89 -12.87 -5.85
N LEU A 13 -0.34 -13.38 -5.84
CA LEU A 13 -1.13 -13.49 -4.62
C LEU A 13 -0.48 -14.33 -3.52
N PRO A 14 0.14 -15.48 -3.80
CA PRO A 14 0.86 -16.24 -2.77
C PRO A 14 1.98 -15.43 -2.11
N VAL A 15 2.71 -14.64 -2.87
CA VAL A 15 3.79 -13.79 -2.36
C VAL A 15 3.23 -12.66 -1.52
N LEU A 16 2.17 -11.98 -2.00
CA LEU A 16 1.51 -10.91 -1.25
C LEU A 16 0.90 -11.44 0.05
N PHE A 17 0.39 -12.67 0.03
CA PHE A 17 -0.11 -13.31 1.25
C PHE A 17 1.02 -13.48 2.27
N GLU A 18 2.19 -13.97 1.86
CA GLU A 18 3.33 -14.14 2.75
C GLU A 18 3.81 -12.79 3.32
N HIS A 19 3.78 -11.72 2.52
CA HIS A 19 4.15 -10.39 3.01
C HIS A 19 3.27 -9.96 4.18
N GLN A 20 1.96 -10.14 4.10
CA GLN A 20 1.05 -9.69 5.16
C GLN A 20 0.98 -10.65 6.34
N ARG A 21 1.54 -11.86 6.22
CA ARG A 21 1.65 -12.80 7.33
C ARG A 21 2.77 -12.45 8.31
N ASP A 22 3.74 -11.67 7.89
CA ASP A 22 4.90 -11.32 8.72
C ASP A 22 4.44 -10.55 9.96
N PRO A 23 4.71 -11.06 11.19
CA PRO A 23 4.30 -10.39 12.42
C PRO A 23 4.87 -8.98 12.59
N ALA A 24 6.09 -8.75 12.10
CA ALA A 24 6.69 -7.41 12.15
C ALA A 24 5.92 -6.44 11.24
N ALA A 25 5.46 -6.90 10.07
CA ALA A 25 4.68 -6.09 9.15
C ALA A 25 3.29 -5.78 9.70
N THR A 26 2.59 -6.76 10.29
CA THR A 26 1.27 -6.53 10.87
C THR A 26 1.34 -5.62 12.09
N ALA A 27 2.37 -5.75 12.92
CA ALA A 27 2.58 -4.84 14.05
C ALA A 27 2.78 -3.40 13.57
N MET A 28 3.58 -3.21 12.51
CA MET A 28 3.83 -1.89 11.95
C MET A 28 2.57 -1.30 11.31
N ALA A 29 1.77 -2.11 10.61
CA ALA A 29 0.53 -1.67 9.98
C ALA A 29 -0.59 -1.39 10.99
N GLY A 30 -0.55 -2.03 12.15
CA GLY A 30 -1.52 -1.80 13.22
C GLY A 30 -2.79 -2.64 13.10
N PHE A 31 -2.80 -3.69 12.30
CA PHE A 31 -3.94 -4.61 12.21
C PHE A 31 -3.47 -6.05 11.91
N PRO A 32 -4.32 -7.05 12.25
CA PRO A 32 -3.92 -8.46 12.12
C PRO A 32 -3.87 -8.92 10.67
N ALA A 33 -3.07 -9.98 10.44
CA ALA A 33 -3.02 -10.64 9.14
C ALA A 33 -4.34 -11.36 8.85
N ARG A 34 -4.75 -11.37 7.58
CA ARG A 34 -5.83 -12.24 7.11
C ARG A 34 -5.31 -13.65 6.94
N ASP A 35 -6.15 -14.65 7.22
CA ASP A 35 -5.84 -16.02 6.84
C ASP A 35 -5.93 -16.17 5.31
N ARG A 36 -5.51 -17.33 4.78
CA ARG A 36 -5.45 -17.55 3.33
C ARG A 36 -6.81 -17.38 2.66
N ALA A 37 -7.87 -17.93 3.24
CA ALA A 37 -9.20 -17.84 2.65
C ALA A 37 -9.71 -16.41 2.63
N ALA A 38 -9.55 -15.68 3.72
CA ALA A 38 -9.95 -14.28 3.82
C ALA A 38 -9.12 -13.39 2.88
N PHE A 39 -7.83 -13.65 2.78
CA PHE A 39 -6.94 -12.93 1.88
C PHE A 39 -7.34 -13.13 0.42
N THR A 40 -7.56 -14.37 0.01
CA THR A 40 -7.97 -14.68 -1.37
C THR A 40 -9.29 -14.01 -1.72
N ALA A 41 -10.29 -14.11 -0.83
CA ALA A 41 -11.59 -13.47 -1.03
C ALA A 41 -11.46 -11.95 -1.13
N HIS A 42 -10.63 -11.34 -0.30
CA HIS A 42 -10.38 -9.90 -0.32
C HIS A 42 -9.78 -9.45 -1.66
N TRP A 43 -8.77 -10.16 -2.15
CA TRP A 43 -8.12 -9.82 -3.42
C TRP A 43 -9.01 -10.09 -4.63
N GLU A 44 -9.85 -11.12 -4.59
CA GLU A 44 -10.84 -11.34 -5.64
C GLU A 44 -11.81 -10.16 -5.74
N ARG A 45 -12.26 -9.62 -4.59
CA ARG A 45 -13.13 -8.43 -4.58
C ARG A 45 -12.41 -7.20 -5.12
N ILE A 46 -11.18 -6.96 -4.68
CA ILE A 46 -10.37 -5.83 -5.15
C ILE A 46 -10.20 -5.86 -6.66
N LEU A 47 -9.79 -7.00 -7.19
CA LEU A 47 -9.49 -7.14 -8.62
C LEU A 47 -10.74 -7.09 -9.50
N ALA A 48 -11.91 -7.42 -8.95
CA ALA A 48 -13.18 -7.36 -9.65
C ALA A 48 -13.85 -5.98 -9.58
N ASP A 49 -13.41 -5.11 -8.69
CA ASP A 49 -14.02 -3.80 -8.45
C ASP A 49 -13.45 -2.75 -9.42
N PRO A 50 -14.25 -2.20 -10.36
CA PRO A 50 -13.75 -1.19 -11.29
C PRO A 50 -13.39 0.14 -10.62
N GLY A 51 -13.84 0.37 -9.38
CA GLY A 51 -13.50 1.56 -8.58
C GLY A 51 -12.16 1.44 -7.87
N VAL A 52 -11.51 0.29 -7.91
CA VAL A 52 -10.22 0.05 -7.25
C VAL A 52 -9.11 0.01 -8.30
N LEU A 53 -8.07 0.79 -8.08
CA LEU A 53 -6.84 0.69 -8.86
C LEU A 53 -5.83 -0.10 -8.02
N ALA A 54 -5.44 -1.28 -8.47
CA ALA A 54 -4.49 -2.14 -7.77
C ALA A 54 -3.28 -2.44 -8.65
N ARG A 55 -2.08 -2.36 -8.09
CA ARG A 55 -0.83 -2.66 -8.80
C ARG A 55 0.08 -3.50 -7.93
N ALA A 56 0.77 -4.45 -8.56
CA ALA A 56 1.87 -5.15 -7.93
C ALA A 56 3.13 -4.30 -8.03
N VAL A 57 3.93 -4.30 -6.97
CA VAL A 57 5.24 -3.66 -6.94
C VAL A 57 6.28 -4.71 -7.24
N VAL A 58 7.16 -4.42 -8.19
CA VAL A 58 8.26 -5.33 -8.58
C VAL A 58 9.58 -4.59 -8.40
N ALA A 59 10.48 -5.19 -7.63
CA ALA A 59 11.81 -4.66 -7.39
C ALA A 59 12.83 -5.65 -7.96
N ASP A 60 13.61 -5.20 -8.95
CA ASP A 60 14.61 -6.01 -9.66
C ASP A 60 14.03 -7.38 -10.12
N GLY A 61 12.83 -7.33 -10.70
CA GLY A 61 12.15 -8.50 -11.22
C GLY A 61 11.46 -9.41 -10.20
N ARG A 62 11.47 -9.04 -8.91
CA ARG A 62 10.87 -9.82 -7.83
C ARG A 62 9.61 -9.13 -7.28
N PRO A 63 8.51 -9.87 -7.05
CA PRO A 63 7.33 -9.30 -6.39
C PRO A 63 7.71 -8.77 -5.00
N ALA A 64 7.53 -7.48 -4.79
CA ALA A 64 7.95 -6.80 -3.56
C ALA A 64 6.80 -6.27 -2.73
N GLY A 65 5.59 -6.21 -3.30
CA GLY A 65 4.45 -5.69 -2.57
C GLY A 65 3.32 -5.26 -3.49
N ASN A 66 2.45 -4.39 -2.97
CA ASN A 66 1.32 -3.88 -3.73
C ASN A 66 1.00 -2.43 -3.32
N VAL A 67 0.32 -1.73 -4.23
CA VAL A 67 -0.27 -0.40 -3.97
C VAL A 67 -1.70 -0.44 -4.49
N VAL A 68 -2.65 0.05 -3.70
CA VAL A 68 -4.06 0.09 -4.08
C VAL A 68 -4.65 1.46 -3.76
N SER A 69 -5.59 1.93 -4.58
CA SER A 69 -6.41 3.09 -4.27
C SER A 69 -7.88 2.74 -4.44
N PHE A 70 -8.72 3.33 -3.60
CA PHE A 70 -10.13 2.96 -3.48
C PHE A 70 -10.94 4.09 -2.85
N GLU A 71 -12.25 4.05 -3.05
CA GLU A 71 -13.17 4.97 -2.36
C GLU A 71 -13.49 4.46 -0.96
N HIS A 72 -13.41 5.35 0.02
CA HIS A 72 -13.78 5.04 1.39
C HIS A 72 -14.30 6.30 2.09
N GLY A 73 -15.51 6.22 2.63
CA GLY A 73 -16.10 7.34 3.36
C GLY A 73 -16.21 8.62 2.53
N GLY A 74 -16.46 8.50 1.23
CA GLY A 74 -16.58 9.64 0.33
C GLY A 74 -15.26 10.25 -0.11
N ARG A 75 -14.14 9.61 0.21
CA ARG A 75 -12.80 10.07 -0.16
C ARG A 75 -12.05 9.01 -0.93
N ARG A 76 -11.12 9.45 -1.79
CA ARG A 76 -10.19 8.52 -2.45
C ARG A 76 -9.00 8.30 -1.52
N GLU A 77 -8.69 7.04 -1.23
CA GLU A 77 -7.59 6.66 -0.35
C GLU A 77 -6.61 5.76 -1.08
N VAL A 78 -5.36 5.79 -0.61
CA VAL A 78 -4.29 4.91 -1.10
C VAL A 78 -3.70 4.15 0.08
N GLY A 79 -3.38 2.87 -0.16
CA GLY A 79 -2.65 2.04 0.77
C GLY A 79 -1.62 1.21 0.04
N TYR A 80 -0.58 0.79 0.74
CA TYR A 80 0.45 -0.06 0.17
C TYR A 80 1.01 -1.00 1.23
N TRP A 81 1.57 -2.10 0.76
CA TRP A 81 2.21 -3.09 1.60
C TRP A 81 3.47 -3.58 0.90
N ILE A 82 4.63 -3.38 1.54
CA ILE A 82 5.93 -3.80 1.01
C ILE A 82 6.46 -4.92 1.89
N GLY A 83 6.94 -6.01 1.27
CA GLY A 83 7.53 -7.12 2.01
C GLY A 83 8.74 -6.67 2.82
N ARG A 84 8.87 -7.21 4.04
CA ARG A 84 9.90 -6.77 4.99
C ARG A 84 11.31 -6.82 4.42
N GLU A 85 11.62 -7.82 3.58
CA GLU A 85 12.95 -7.95 2.96
C GLU A 85 13.32 -6.77 2.05
N PHE A 86 12.31 -5.97 1.64
CA PHE A 86 12.52 -4.80 0.79
C PHE A 86 12.47 -3.47 1.56
N TRP A 87 12.33 -3.52 2.88
CA TRP A 87 12.32 -2.30 3.68
C TRP A 87 13.70 -1.64 3.71
N GLY A 88 13.71 -0.31 3.84
CA GLY A 88 14.94 0.45 3.99
C GLY A 88 15.75 0.67 2.71
N ALA A 89 15.21 0.25 1.55
CA ALA A 89 15.89 0.35 0.26
C ALA A 89 15.23 1.34 -0.71
N GLY A 90 14.23 2.11 -0.24
CA GLY A 90 13.53 3.09 -1.07
C GLY A 90 12.47 2.50 -1.99
N VAL A 91 12.14 1.22 -1.84
CA VAL A 91 11.16 0.54 -2.70
C VAL A 91 9.77 1.16 -2.56
N ALA A 92 9.31 1.40 -1.33
CA ALA A 92 7.99 1.98 -1.09
C ALA A 92 7.86 3.38 -1.69
N THR A 93 8.87 4.22 -1.52
CA THR A 93 8.88 5.58 -2.08
C THR A 93 8.82 5.55 -3.61
N ALA A 94 9.65 4.72 -4.24
CA ALA A 94 9.68 4.58 -5.69
C ALA A 94 8.36 4.02 -6.23
N ALA A 95 7.79 3.02 -5.55
CA ALA A 95 6.53 2.41 -5.94
C ALA A 95 5.36 3.40 -5.84
N LEU A 96 5.28 4.14 -4.73
CA LEU A 96 4.22 5.13 -4.55
C LEU A 96 4.34 6.25 -5.58
N ALA A 97 5.56 6.75 -5.83
CA ALA A 97 5.78 7.78 -6.85
C ALA A 97 5.30 7.32 -8.23
N ALA A 98 5.64 6.08 -8.62
CA ALA A 98 5.19 5.50 -9.90
C ALA A 98 3.67 5.33 -9.93
N PHE A 99 3.07 4.90 -8.81
CA PHE A 99 1.62 4.72 -8.71
C PHE A 99 0.87 6.05 -8.85
N LEU A 100 1.41 7.14 -8.35
CA LEU A 100 0.79 8.46 -8.42
C LEU A 100 0.71 9.01 -9.86
N ASP A 101 1.50 8.48 -10.78
CA ASP A 101 1.38 8.78 -12.20
C ASP A 101 0.13 8.11 -12.81
N LEU A 102 -0.36 7.05 -12.20
CA LEU A 102 -1.55 6.31 -12.64
C LEU A 102 -2.81 6.79 -11.91
N GLU A 103 -2.69 7.03 -10.59
CA GLU A 103 -3.80 7.50 -9.77
C GLU A 103 -3.77 9.02 -9.71
N THR A 104 -4.62 9.65 -10.52
CA THR A 104 -4.65 11.11 -10.69
C THR A 104 -5.74 11.80 -9.88
N ALA A 105 -6.62 11.06 -9.21
CA ALA A 105 -7.66 11.65 -8.37
C ALA A 105 -7.03 12.45 -7.22
N ARG A 106 -7.54 13.67 -7.02
CA ARG A 106 -7.10 14.58 -5.95
C ARG A 106 -8.33 15.22 -5.30
N PRO A 107 -8.33 15.44 -4.00
CA PRO A 107 -7.30 15.04 -3.04
C PRO A 107 -7.24 13.52 -2.88
N LEU A 108 -6.05 13.01 -2.56
CA LEU A 108 -5.81 11.61 -2.26
C LEU A 108 -5.37 11.50 -0.80
N TYR A 109 -5.96 10.57 -0.05
CA TYR A 109 -5.71 10.43 1.37
C TYR A 109 -5.00 9.12 1.68
N ALA A 110 -4.25 9.09 2.77
CA ALA A 110 -3.63 7.88 3.30
C ALA A 110 -3.74 7.86 4.82
N GLY A 111 -4.14 6.73 5.38
CA GLY A 111 -4.16 6.50 6.82
C GLY A 111 -2.97 5.66 7.24
N VAL A 112 -2.28 6.05 8.31
CA VAL A 112 -1.07 5.40 8.78
C VAL A 112 -1.11 5.29 10.30
N ALA A 113 -0.66 4.15 10.84
CA ALA A 113 -0.45 4.00 12.27
C ALA A 113 0.61 5.01 12.75
N ARG A 114 0.33 5.67 13.87
CA ARG A 114 1.19 6.75 14.41
C ARG A 114 2.65 6.30 14.59
N TRP A 115 2.88 5.05 14.97
CA TRP A 115 4.23 4.52 15.19
C TRP A 115 4.96 4.10 13.90
N ASN A 116 4.28 4.13 12.77
CA ASN A 116 4.88 3.72 11.50
C ASN A 116 5.65 4.89 10.86
N ALA A 117 6.78 5.24 11.44
CA ALA A 117 7.61 6.35 10.99
C ALA A 117 8.11 6.17 9.55
N GLY A 118 8.37 4.94 9.14
CA GLY A 118 8.81 4.63 7.77
C GLY A 118 7.75 5.01 6.74
N SER A 119 6.50 4.64 6.98
CA SER A 119 5.39 4.98 6.09
C SER A 119 5.12 6.48 6.06
N LEU A 120 5.18 7.14 7.22
CA LEU A 120 5.05 8.60 7.28
C LEU A 120 6.09 9.30 6.38
N ARG A 121 7.35 8.87 6.45
CA ARG A 121 8.40 9.43 5.61
C ARG A 121 8.18 9.17 4.12
N VAL A 122 7.73 7.98 3.76
CA VAL A 122 7.42 7.63 2.37
C VAL A 122 6.34 8.56 1.81
N LEU A 123 5.26 8.73 2.54
CA LEU A 123 4.16 9.60 2.13
C LEU A 123 4.60 11.05 2.01
N GLU A 124 5.34 11.56 2.99
CA GLU A 124 5.84 12.94 2.95
C GLU A 124 6.79 13.18 1.78
N LYS A 125 7.67 12.22 1.47
CA LYS A 125 8.56 12.30 0.30
C LYS A 125 7.78 12.34 -1.02
N CYS A 126 6.60 11.75 -1.06
CA CYS A 126 5.73 11.78 -2.24
C CYS A 126 4.77 12.95 -2.26
N GLY A 127 4.91 13.91 -1.36
CA GLY A 127 4.15 15.15 -1.36
C GLY A 127 2.93 15.19 -0.44
N PHE A 128 2.66 14.12 0.29
CA PHE A 128 1.56 14.11 1.25
C PHE A 128 1.92 14.92 2.49
N ALA A 129 0.90 15.54 3.10
CA ALA A 129 1.05 16.29 4.34
C ALA A 129 0.02 15.80 5.36
N VAL A 130 0.41 15.76 6.63
CA VAL A 130 -0.50 15.40 7.72
C VAL A 130 -1.65 16.40 7.77
N CYS A 131 -2.88 15.91 7.76
CA CYS A 131 -4.08 16.75 7.82
C CYS A 131 -4.98 16.44 9.02
N ALA A 132 -4.82 15.28 9.65
CA ALA A 132 -5.60 14.91 10.82
C ALA A 132 -4.87 13.85 11.63
N GLU A 133 -5.15 13.82 12.95
CA GLU A 133 -4.67 12.78 13.86
C GLU A 133 -5.81 12.41 14.79
N GLU A 134 -6.09 11.12 14.91
CA GLU A 134 -7.14 10.62 15.77
C GLU A 134 -6.71 9.26 16.35
N GLY A 135 -6.57 9.20 17.68
CA GLY A 135 -6.11 7.98 18.34
C GLY A 135 -4.74 7.56 17.81
N ASP A 136 -4.65 6.33 17.33
CA ASP A 136 -3.41 5.77 16.79
C ASP A 136 -3.26 6.00 15.28
N GLU A 137 -4.19 6.70 14.65
CA GLU A 137 -4.18 6.95 13.22
C GLU A 137 -3.77 8.38 12.88
N VAL A 138 -2.88 8.50 11.90
CA VAL A 138 -2.51 9.76 11.26
C VAL A 138 -3.04 9.73 9.83
N THR A 139 -3.75 10.76 9.42
CA THR A 139 -4.25 10.90 8.06
C THR A 139 -3.42 11.94 7.32
N LEU A 140 -2.96 11.58 6.12
CA LEU A 140 -2.20 12.47 5.25
C LEU A 140 -2.99 12.71 3.97
N ARG A 141 -2.70 13.83 3.32
CA ARG A 141 -3.41 14.27 2.13
C ARG A 141 -2.44 14.77 1.07
N LEU A 142 -2.72 14.44 -0.20
CA LEU A 142 -2.04 14.93 -1.38
C LEU A 142 -3.05 15.70 -2.24
N GLY A 143 -2.77 16.96 -2.52
CA GLY A 143 -3.66 17.81 -3.33
C GLY A 143 -4.69 18.63 -2.59
#